data_bb58042c090e1a043eef1647be825a1f
#
_entry.id   bb58042c090e1a043eef1647be825a1f
#
_cell.length_a   1.000
_cell.length_b   1.000
_cell.length_c   1.000
_cell.angle_alpha   90.00
_cell.angle_beta   90.00
_cell.angle_gamma   90.00
#
_symmetry.space_group_name_H-M   'P 1'
#
loop_
_entity.id
_entity.type
_entity.pdbx_description
1 polymer ?
#
loop_
_entity_poly.entity_id
_entity_poly.type
_entity_poly.pdbx_seq_one_letter_code
_entity_poly.pdbx_strand_id
1 'polypeptide(L)'
;ERDNLLLSDGSKAEIESLKTEHVEIPETTYNFEVKDFHTYYVSHSKVLVHNKCGVYLYRGGSDMTVRNIDVKIIDDLVQPQRGISVNSNPNAVKSFGGAYKIGKLPEGLKIKYTGGTHYEIIPKYAMPLDVYQELLWQIPLIPMGG
;
A
#
# COMPACT_ATOMS: atom_id res chain seq x y z
N GLU A 1 9.44 23.74 10.08
CA GLU A 1 8.50 23.97 8.97
C GLU A 1 7.12 23.70 9.54
N ARG A 2 6.17 24.64 9.38
CA ARG A 2 4.81 24.49 9.86
C ARG A 2 3.97 23.89 8.74
N ASP A 3 3.23 22.84 9.04
CA ASP A 3 2.36 22.20 8.07
C ASP A 3 1.11 23.05 7.82
N ASN A 4 0.74 23.18 6.56
CA ASN A 4 -0.43 23.94 6.13
C ASN A 4 -1.54 23.02 5.66
N LEU A 5 -2.77 23.33 6.05
CA LEU A 5 -3.99 22.67 5.62
C LEU A 5 -4.65 23.46 4.50
N LEU A 6 -5.14 22.80 3.46
CA LEU A 6 -5.90 23.43 2.38
C LEU A 6 -7.39 23.49 2.76
N LEU A 7 -7.99 24.67 2.62
CA LEU A 7 -9.40 24.90 2.85
C LEU A 7 -10.21 24.87 1.55
N SER A 8 -11.53 24.74 1.66
CA SER A 8 -12.42 24.61 0.49
C SER A 8 -12.48 25.85 -0.41
N ASP A 9 -12.11 27.01 0.11
CA ASP A 9 -11.99 28.26 -0.64
C ASP A 9 -10.62 28.45 -1.32
N GLY A 10 -9.73 27.46 -1.20
CA GLY A 10 -8.38 27.49 -1.72
C GLY A 10 -7.36 28.19 -0.81
N SER A 11 -7.80 28.77 0.30
CA SER A 11 -6.90 29.35 1.30
C SER A 11 -6.16 28.27 2.10
N LYS A 12 -5.15 28.68 2.85
CA LYS A 12 -4.38 27.79 3.71
C LYS A 12 -4.53 28.18 5.17
N ALA A 13 -4.72 27.20 6.04
CA ALA A 13 -4.68 27.37 7.49
C ALA A 13 -3.43 26.71 8.05
N GLU A 14 -2.80 27.33 9.01
CA GLU A 14 -1.62 26.83 9.70
C GLU A 14 -2.03 25.95 10.88
N ILE A 15 -1.30 24.84 11.11
CA ILE A 15 -1.51 24.00 12.29
C ILE A 15 -0.85 24.70 13.49
N GLU A 16 -1.64 25.16 14.44
CA GLU A 16 -1.14 25.86 15.63
C GLU A 16 -0.53 24.90 16.65
N SER A 17 -1.14 23.73 16.82
CA SER A 17 -0.63 22.71 17.77
C SER A 17 -1.07 21.30 17.37
N LEU A 18 -0.28 20.32 17.76
CA LEU A 18 -0.60 18.89 17.69
C LEU A 18 -0.60 18.33 19.12
N LYS A 19 -1.66 17.60 19.47
CA LYS A 19 -1.76 16.87 20.73
C LYS A 19 -1.88 15.38 20.46
N THR A 20 -1.01 14.59 21.05
CA THR A 20 -1.12 13.13 21.05
C THR A 20 -1.75 12.70 22.36
N GLU A 21 -2.82 11.95 22.28
CA GLU A 21 -3.48 11.34 23.44
C GLU A 21 -3.26 9.83 23.39
N HIS A 22 -2.89 9.28 24.54
CA HIS A 22 -2.84 7.84 24.72
C HIS A 22 -4.17 7.39 25.35
N VAL A 23 -4.94 6.60 24.60
CA VAL A 23 -6.20 6.05 25.09
C VAL A 23 -5.94 4.65 25.64
N GLU A 24 -6.30 4.42 26.89
CA GLU A 24 -6.15 3.11 27.57
C GLU A 24 -7.18 2.10 27.08
N ILE A 25 -8.34 2.59 26.65
CA ILE A 25 -9.43 1.77 26.09
C ILE A 25 -9.49 2.05 24.59
N PRO A 26 -9.38 1.02 23.72
CA PRO A 26 -9.49 1.21 22.29
C PRO A 26 -10.84 1.82 21.91
N GLU A 27 -10.82 2.94 21.20
CA GLU A 27 -12.00 3.57 20.64
C GLU A 27 -12.18 3.12 19.18
N THR A 28 -13.46 2.87 18.80
CA THR A 28 -13.78 2.55 17.42
C THR A 28 -13.70 3.82 16.57
N THR A 29 -12.80 3.86 15.63
CA THR A 29 -12.72 4.94 14.65
C THR A 29 -13.37 4.51 13.34
N TYR A 30 -14.14 5.42 12.75
CA TYR A 30 -14.76 5.19 11.45
C TYR A 30 -14.01 5.98 10.39
N ASN A 31 -13.71 5.28 9.30
CA ASN A 31 -13.12 5.89 8.12
C ASN A 31 -14.07 5.61 6.95
N PHE A 32 -14.41 6.63 6.18
CA PHE A 32 -15.26 6.47 5.01
C PHE A 32 -14.49 6.84 3.74
N GLU A 33 -14.75 6.09 2.70
CA GLU A 33 -14.15 6.29 1.39
C GLU A 33 -15.16 7.03 0.50
N VAL A 34 -14.70 8.13 -0.09
CA VAL A 34 -15.44 8.79 -1.17
C VAL A 34 -15.03 8.13 -2.48
N LYS A 35 -15.98 7.44 -3.10
CA LYS A 35 -15.75 6.70 -4.35
C LYS A 35 -15.10 7.61 -5.39
N ASP A 36 -13.99 7.14 -5.96
CA ASP A 36 -13.23 7.78 -7.05
C ASP A 36 -12.43 9.04 -6.68
N PHE A 37 -12.64 9.66 -5.50
CA PHE A 37 -11.97 10.92 -5.14
C PHE A 37 -11.01 10.82 -3.96
N HIS A 38 -11.24 9.93 -2.99
CA HIS A 38 -10.43 9.73 -1.78
C HIS A 38 -10.12 11.00 -0.98
N THR A 39 -10.77 12.11 -1.32
CA THR A 39 -10.65 13.41 -0.68
C THR A 39 -12.02 13.96 -0.33
N TYR A 40 -12.12 14.59 0.83
CA TYR A 40 -13.34 15.25 1.28
C TYR A 40 -13.01 16.35 2.29
N TYR A 41 -13.97 17.24 2.51
CA TYR A 41 -13.81 18.32 3.46
C TYR A 41 -14.41 17.95 4.82
N VAL A 42 -13.68 18.23 5.88
CA VAL A 42 -14.10 17.98 7.26
C VAL A 42 -14.18 19.28 8.05
N SER A 43 -15.00 19.24 9.11
CA SER A 43 -15.23 20.31 10.06
C SER A 43 -15.93 21.55 9.46
N HIS A 44 -16.31 22.49 10.32
CA HIS A 44 -16.87 23.79 9.91
C HIS A 44 -15.88 24.61 9.09
N SER A 45 -14.59 24.45 9.33
CA SER A 45 -13.52 25.12 8.59
C SER A 45 -13.27 24.52 7.19
N LYS A 46 -13.99 23.44 6.85
CA LYS A 46 -13.89 22.76 5.54
C LYS A 46 -12.45 22.47 5.13
N VAL A 47 -11.71 21.82 6.02
CA VAL A 47 -10.35 21.35 5.77
C VAL A 47 -10.40 20.19 4.79
N LEU A 48 -9.60 20.25 3.72
CA LEU A 48 -9.44 19.14 2.78
C LEU A 48 -8.60 18.05 3.44
N VAL A 49 -9.20 16.88 3.59
CA VAL A 49 -8.49 15.68 4.02
C VAL A 49 -8.43 14.71 2.87
N HIS A 50 -7.26 14.12 2.71
CA HIS A 50 -7.07 12.99 1.80
C HIS A 50 -7.11 11.72 2.61
N ASN A 51 -8.18 10.94 2.41
CA ASN A 51 -8.21 9.60 2.94
C ASN A 51 -7.26 8.75 2.11
N LYS A 52 -6.06 8.57 2.60
CA LYS A 52 -5.12 7.63 2.02
C LYS A 52 -5.60 6.21 2.33
N CYS A 53 -6.71 5.80 1.68
CA CYS A 53 -6.97 4.39 1.50
C CYS A 53 -5.71 3.80 0.91
N GLY A 54 -5.19 2.74 1.52
CA GLY A 54 -3.92 2.18 1.10
C GLY A 54 -3.89 2.05 -0.42
N VAL A 55 -2.83 2.50 -1.04
CA VAL A 55 -2.65 2.43 -2.50
C VAL A 55 -3.01 1.02 -2.92
N TYR A 56 -4.05 0.87 -3.72
CA TYR A 56 -4.36 -0.43 -4.31
C TYR A 56 -3.19 -0.84 -5.21
N LEU A 57 -2.71 -2.04 -4.99
CA LEU A 57 -1.62 -2.59 -5.77
C LEU A 57 -2.13 -3.72 -6.64
N TYR A 58 -1.52 -3.85 -7.80
CA TYR A 58 -1.90 -4.79 -8.82
C TYR A 58 -0.71 -5.61 -9.27
N ARG A 59 -0.95 -6.89 -9.48
CA ARG A 59 -0.02 -7.82 -10.12
C ARG A 59 -0.46 -8.06 -11.56
N GLY A 60 0.47 -8.18 -12.48
CA GLY A 60 0.23 -8.66 -13.84
C GLY A 60 0.20 -10.19 -13.86
N GLY A 61 -0.94 -10.74 -14.25
CA GLY A 61 -1.20 -12.17 -14.17
C GLY A 61 -1.51 -12.67 -12.75
N SER A 62 -2.01 -13.89 -12.68
CA SER A 62 -2.40 -14.56 -11.43
C SER A 62 -1.25 -15.33 -10.75
N ASP A 63 -0.06 -15.29 -11.34
CA ASP A 63 1.09 -16.04 -10.83
C ASP A 63 1.92 -15.20 -9.84
N MET A 64 2.05 -15.70 -8.62
CA MET A 64 2.88 -15.14 -7.55
C MET A 64 4.17 -15.92 -7.34
N THR A 65 4.56 -16.77 -8.30
CA THR A 65 5.80 -17.54 -8.22
C THR A 65 7.02 -16.62 -8.34
N VAL A 66 7.92 -16.74 -7.37
CA VAL A 66 9.16 -15.97 -7.32
C VAL A 66 10.20 -16.55 -8.27
N ARG A 67 10.82 -15.67 -9.04
CA ARG A 67 12.03 -16.01 -9.81
C ARG A 67 13.27 -15.52 -9.06
N ASN A 68 14.40 -16.17 -9.25
CA ASN A 68 15.65 -15.76 -8.59
C ASN A 68 16.04 -14.29 -8.86
N ILE A 69 15.64 -13.75 -10.01
CA ILE A 69 15.88 -12.34 -10.38
C ILE A 69 15.00 -11.36 -9.62
N ASP A 70 13.90 -11.83 -9.02
CA ASP A 70 12.95 -10.98 -8.29
C ASP A 70 13.38 -10.72 -6.84
N VAL A 71 14.36 -11.46 -6.34
CA VAL A 71 14.80 -11.41 -4.93
C VAL A 71 16.30 -11.23 -4.80
N LYS A 72 16.74 -10.80 -3.63
CA LYS A 72 18.14 -10.82 -3.24
C LYS A 72 18.33 -11.92 -2.21
N ILE A 73 19.20 -12.89 -2.49
CA ILE A 73 19.51 -14.01 -1.60
C ILE A 73 20.93 -13.82 -1.05
N ILE A 74 21.07 -13.93 0.26
CA ILE A 74 22.35 -13.95 0.99
C ILE A 74 22.24 -15.06 2.03
N ASP A 75 23.24 -15.92 2.11
CA ASP A 75 23.29 -17.07 3.04
C ASP A 75 21.99 -17.92 2.99
N ASP A 76 21.54 -18.23 1.78
CA ASP A 76 20.31 -18.97 1.47
C ASP A 76 19.00 -18.32 1.97
N LEU A 77 19.05 -17.05 2.38
CA LEU A 77 17.90 -16.31 2.84
C LEU A 77 17.54 -15.14 1.89
N VAL A 78 16.26 -15.02 1.56
CA VAL A 78 15.70 -13.86 0.87
C VAL A 78 15.78 -12.66 1.78
N GLN A 79 16.41 -11.59 1.31
CA GLN A 79 16.64 -10.37 2.06
C GLN A 79 15.47 -9.38 1.92
N PRO A 80 15.17 -8.56 2.95
CA PRO A 80 14.11 -7.56 2.93
C PRO A 80 14.45 -6.31 2.09
N GLN A 81 15.09 -6.51 0.95
CA GLN A 81 15.59 -5.45 0.08
C GLN A 81 14.93 -5.46 -1.29
N ARG A 82 14.58 -6.64 -1.79
CA ARG A 82 13.97 -6.84 -3.11
C ARG A 82 12.95 -7.97 -3.06
N GLY A 83 11.86 -7.83 -3.83
CA GLY A 83 10.79 -8.80 -3.87
C GLY A 83 9.96 -8.72 -5.14
N ILE A 84 8.82 -9.39 -5.12
CA ILE A 84 7.95 -9.48 -6.29
C ILE A 84 7.34 -8.12 -6.62
N SER A 85 7.39 -7.76 -7.91
CA SER A 85 6.94 -6.48 -8.43
C SER A 85 5.42 -6.36 -8.47
N VAL A 86 4.90 -5.22 -8.03
CA VAL A 86 3.50 -4.82 -8.12
C VAL A 86 3.40 -3.34 -8.49
N ASN A 87 2.24 -2.89 -8.93
CA ASN A 87 2.07 -1.52 -9.45
C ASN A 87 0.76 -0.91 -8.92
N SER A 88 0.73 0.40 -8.67
CA SER A 88 -0.50 1.11 -8.29
C SER A 88 -1.38 1.47 -9.49
N ASN A 89 -0.86 1.36 -10.72
CA ASN A 89 -1.63 1.56 -11.94
C ASN A 89 -1.94 0.19 -12.58
N PRO A 90 -3.22 -0.25 -12.62
CA PRO A 90 -3.60 -1.54 -13.20
C PRO A 90 -3.28 -1.63 -14.70
N ASN A 91 -3.31 -0.51 -15.42
CA ASN A 91 -2.98 -0.50 -16.84
C ASN A 91 -1.52 -0.82 -17.13
N ALA A 92 -0.61 -0.51 -16.21
CA ALA A 92 0.81 -0.80 -16.34
C ALA A 92 1.11 -2.32 -16.30
N VAL A 93 0.22 -3.11 -15.76
CA VAL A 93 0.40 -4.57 -15.59
C VAL A 93 -0.56 -5.41 -16.41
N LYS A 94 -1.55 -4.79 -17.04
CA LYS A 94 -2.63 -5.48 -17.80
C LYS A 94 -2.11 -6.39 -18.92
N SER A 95 -1.02 -6.00 -19.59
CA SER A 95 -0.40 -6.78 -20.67
C SER A 95 0.29 -8.08 -20.22
N PHE A 96 0.49 -8.27 -18.94
CA PHE A 96 1.14 -9.45 -18.36
C PHE A 96 0.14 -10.53 -17.91
N GLY A 97 -0.96 -10.70 -18.62
CA GLY A 97 -1.99 -11.70 -18.29
C GLY A 97 -3.16 -11.16 -17.46
N GLY A 98 -3.46 -9.87 -17.60
CA GLY A 98 -4.52 -9.18 -16.84
C GLY A 98 -4.01 -8.51 -15.58
N ALA A 99 -4.80 -7.60 -15.02
CA ALA A 99 -4.50 -6.94 -13.78
C ALA A 99 -5.25 -7.62 -12.63
N TYR A 100 -4.54 -8.00 -11.59
CA TYR A 100 -5.10 -8.59 -10.37
C TYR A 100 -4.80 -7.69 -9.18
N LYS A 101 -5.85 -7.23 -8.51
CA LYS A 101 -5.72 -6.45 -7.28
C LYS A 101 -5.18 -7.34 -6.16
N ILE A 102 -4.14 -6.85 -5.50
CA ILE A 102 -3.54 -7.52 -4.34
C ILE A 102 -4.45 -7.34 -3.12
N GLY A 103 -4.79 -8.43 -2.47
CA GLY A 103 -5.54 -8.43 -1.22
C GLY A 103 -4.63 -8.17 0.00
N LYS A 104 -5.14 -8.52 1.17
CA LYS A 104 -4.40 -8.35 2.44
C LYS A 104 -3.12 -9.19 2.42
N LEU A 105 -2.00 -8.55 2.77
CA LEU A 105 -0.74 -9.27 2.94
C LEU A 105 -0.75 -10.09 4.24
N PRO A 106 -0.22 -11.32 4.21
CA PRO A 106 0.02 -12.09 5.42
C PRO A 106 1.08 -11.42 6.29
N GLU A 107 1.11 -11.77 7.57
CA GLU A 107 2.19 -11.37 8.45
C GLU A 107 3.52 -11.93 7.93
N GLY A 108 4.59 -11.15 8.06
CA GLY A 108 5.90 -11.51 7.50
C GLY A 108 6.21 -10.83 6.17
N LEU A 109 5.22 -10.28 5.47
CA LEU A 109 5.42 -9.48 4.25
C LEU A 109 5.13 -7.99 4.50
N LYS A 110 5.73 -7.14 3.69
CA LYS A 110 5.48 -5.69 3.65
C LYS A 110 5.59 -5.15 2.22
N ILE A 111 5.00 -3.98 2.00
CA ILE A 111 5.13 -3.24 0.76
C ILE A 111 6.32 -2.29 0.86
N LYS A 112 7.12 -2.24 -0.20
CA LYS A 112 8.20 -1.28 -0.40
C LYS A 112 7.90 -0.44 -1.63
N TYR A 113 7.89 0.88 -1.47
CA TYR A 113 7.82 1.82 -2.59
C TYR A 113 9.18 1.90 -3.28
N THR A 114 9.21 1.84 -4.60
CA THR A 114 10.45 1.86 -5.40
C THR A 114 10.52 3.02 -6.40
N GLY A 115 9.42 3.76 -6.56
CA GLY A 115 9.35 4.96 -7.38
C GLY A 115 8.17 4.98 -8.36
N GLY A 116 7.66 6.15 -8.68
CA GLY A 116 6.52 6.32 -9.58
C GLY A 116 5.29 5.54 -9.12
N THR A 117 4.83 4.60 -9.94
CA THR A 117 3.73 3.70 -9.61
C THR A 117 4.20 2.29 -9.20
N HIS A 118 5.51 2.09 -9.09
CA HIS A 118 6.12 0.79 -8.84
C HIS A 118 6.36 0.52 -7.37
N TYR A 119 6.01 -0.69 -6.94
CA TYR A 119 6.20 -1.20 -5.58
C TYR A 119 6.70 -2.65 -5.64
N GLU A 120 7.21 -3.11 -4.53
CA GLU A 120 7.60 -4.51 -4.33
C GLU A 120 6.97 -5.07 -3.06
N ILE A 121 6.57 -6.33 -3.10
CA ILE A 121 6.22 -7.10 -1.91
C ILE A 121 7.51 -7.77 -1.46
N ILE A 122 8.00 -7.39 -0.28
CA ILE A 122 9.26 -7.89 0.28
C ILE A 122 9.02 -8.58 1.63
N PRO A 123 9.89 -9.48 2.06
CA PRO A 123 9.82 -10.02 3.40
C PRO A 123 10.12 -8.92 4.43
N LYS A 124 9.52 -8.99 5.62
CA LYS A 124 9.81 -8.05 6.73
C LYS A 124 11.22 -8.27 7.30
N TYR A 125 11.69 -9.51 7.29
CA TYR A 125 12.99 -9.97 7.77
C TYR A 125 13.53 -11.05 6.83
N ALA A 126 14.81 -11.33 6.89
CA ALA A 126 15.42 -12.41 6.10
C ALA A 126 14.76 -13.75 6.40
N MET A 127 14.37 -14.50 5.35
CA MET A 127 13.70 -15.79 5.48
C MET A 127 14.07 -16.73 4.33
N PRO A 128 13.92 -18.05 4.49
CA PRO A 128 14.10 -19.00 3.40
C PRO A 128 13.18 -18.71 2.21
N LEU A 129 13.63 -19.06 1.00
CA LEU A 129 12.86 -18.77 -0.23
C LEU A 129 11.52 -19.50 -0.27
N ASP A 130 11.44 -20.71 0.21
CA ASP A 130 10.21 -21.52 0.29
C ASP A 130 9.18 -20.84 1.24
N VAL A 131 9.62 -20.34 2.37
CA VAL A 131 8.75 -19.59 3.32
C VAL A 131 8.24 -18.31 2.69
N TYR A 132 9.11 -17.56 2.01
CA TYR A 132 8.68 -16.35 1.31
C TYR A 132 7.68 -16.67 0.19
N GLN A 133 7.90 -17.75 -0.57
CA GLN A 133 6.99 -18.21 -1.61
C GLN A 133 5.63 -18.61 -1.05
N GLU A 134 5.59 -19.36 0.05
CA GLU A 134 4.34 -19.76 0.70
C GLU A 134 3.53 -18.56 1.19
N LEU A 135 4.20 -17.55 1.73
CA LEU A 135 3.54 -16.30 2.14
C LEU A 135 2.96 -15.54 0.93
N LEU A 136 3.64 -15.51 -0.20
CA LEU A 136 3.13 -14.88 -1.42
C LEU A 136 1.88 -15.59 -1.95
N TRP A 137 1.83 -16.93 -1.90
CA TRP A 137 0.67 -17.70 -2.35
C TRP A 137 -0.57 -17.52 -1.44
N GLN A 138 -0.38 -17.05 -0.21
CA GLN A 138 -1.49 -16.70 0.69
C GLN A 138 -2.16 -15.36 0.35
N ILE A 139 -1.54 -14.55 -0.52
CA ILE A 139 -2.10 -13.25 -0.91
C ILE A 139 -3.29 -13.45 -1.84
N PRO A 140 -4.49 -12.99 -1.47
CA PRO A 140 -5.64 -13.03 -2.36
C PRO A 140 -5.40 -12.18 -3.60
N LEU A 141 -5.65 -12.72 -4.79
CA LEU A 141 -5.61 -12.03 -6.06
C LEU A 141 -7.03 -11.87 -6.60
N ILE A 142 -7.47 -10.64 -6.76
CA ILE A 142 -8.82 -10.31 -7.21
C ILE A 142 -8.71 -9.82 -8.66
N PRO A 143 -9.27 -10.57 -9.64
CA PRO A 143 -9.20 -10.16 -11.04
C PRO A 143 -9.95 -8.83 -11.23
N MET A 144 -9.32 -7.90 -11.92
CA MET A 144 -9.99 -6.69 -12.36
C MET A 144 -10.76 -7.02 -13.63
N GLY A 145 -12.08 -6.89 -13.57
CA GLY A 145 -12.95 -7.11 -14.73
C GLY A 145 -12.48 -6.31 -15.93
N GLY A 146 -12.52 -6.93 -17.08
CA GLY A 146 -12.18 -6.30 -18.37
C GLY A 146 -13.22 -5.30 -18.80
#